data_3d360ad46a942f06ebe05d3691a45cc8
#
_entry.id   3d360ad46a942f06ebe05d3691a45cc8
#
_cell.length_a   1.000
_cell.length_b   1.000
_cell.length_c   1.000
_cell.angle_alpha   90.00
_cell.angle_beta   90.00
_cell.angle_gamma   90.00
#
_symmetry.space_group_name_H-M   'P 1'
#
loop_
_entity.id
_entity.type
_entity.pdbx_description
1 polymer ?
#
loop_
_entity_poly.entity_id
_entity_poly.type
_entity_poly.pdbx_seq_one_letter_code
_entity_poly.pdbx_strand_id
1 'polypeptide(L)'
;MSNMKNGRWLVKSYPEDEVNVDNFELVYDEVPEPGEGEVLIQTTSLVMSPPLRMAIGTGGITGNRVKLGAMMRGSGQGVVVKSRHPDFTEGDLVAGAIGWQEYAVTDGERPFPLEKISPKAGQPITANLHVMGASGATAYVGLYDIAKPKVGDVILVSAAAGSVGALVCQLGKISGCRVIGIAGNEKKCRWLKDDLGLSEVINYKTENVAARLREVCPSGVDIYFDNVGGEILDTALGQIAHGARIVLCGATSQYEGDANWYGPSNYFNLVYKEATMQGFYIFSYAHRFKEAHRRLGELIANGNLVYNEDVLEGIEQLPAGLMRVLSGENFGTQLVSLS
;
A
#
# COMPACT_ATOMS: atom_id res chain seq x y z
N MET A 1 29.08 -5.57 -23.50
CA MET A 1 28.40 -5.08 -22.28
C MET A 1 29.36 -5.25 -21.10
N SER A 2 30.39 -4.41 -21.07
CA SER A 2 31.46 -4.53 -20.08
C SER A 2 31.17 -3.64 -18.90
N ASN A 3 31.16 -4.16 -17.71
CA ASN A 3 31.18 -3.50 -16.41
C ASN A 3 29.86 -2.93 -15.81
N MET A 4 28.68 -3.29 -16.30
CA MET A 4 27.45 -2.99 -15.53
C MET A 4 27.39 -3.91 -14.32
N LYS A 5 27.21 -3.33 -13.15
CA LYS A 5 27.01 -4.07 -11.90
C LYS A 5 25.52 -4.05 -11.53
N ASN A 6 25.13 -5.05 -10.79
CA ASN A 6 23.79 -5.15 -10.20
C ASN A 6 23.85 -4.75 -8.72
N GLY A 7 23.38 -3.56 -8.41
CA GLY A 7 23.18 -3.14 -7.02
C GLY A 7 22.02 -3.92 -6.40
N ARG A 8 22.25 -4.48 -5.20
CA ARG A 8 21.23 -5.26 -4.48
C ARG A 8 21.28 -4.95 -2.99
N TRP A 9 20.13 -4.78 -2.37
CA TRP A 9 20.03 -4.62 -0.93
C TRP A 9 19.75 -5.96 -0.24
N LEU A 10 20.69 -6.37 0.63
CA LEU A 10 20.58 -7.56 1.46
C LEU A 10 20.09 -7.18 2.86
N VAL A 11 19.34 -8.07 3.50
CA VAL A 11 18.96 -7.92 4.91
C VAL A 11 20.13 -8.31 5.78
N LYS A 12 20.77 -7.34 6.44
CA LYS A 12 21.94 -7.53 7.29
C LYS A 12 21.59 -7.87 8.72
N SER A 13 20.57 -7.23 9.26
CA SER A 13 20.05 -7.50 10.61
C SER A 13 18.55 -7.27 10.66
N TYR A 14 17.90 -7.84 11.66
CA TYR A 14 16.49 -7.52 11.90
C TYR A 14 16.39 -6.33 12.86
N PRO A 15 15.48 -5.37 12.59
CA PRO A 15 15.28 -4.26 13.50
C PRO A 15 14.67 -4.76 14.82
N GLU A 16 15.18 -4.28 15.94
CA GLU A 16 14.61 -4.54 17.28
C GLU A 16 13.33 -3.71 17.46
N ASP A 17 13.40 -2.43 17.12
CA ASP A 17 12.29 -1.48 17.17
C ASP A 17 11.98 -0.93 15.78
N GLU A 18 12.52 0.26 15.47
CA GLU A 18 12.34 0.94 14.19
C GLU A 18 13.32 0.44 13.13
N VAL A 19 12.86 0.41 11.90
CA VAL A 19 13.72 0.12 10.74
C VAL A 19 14.69 1.28 10.52
N ASN A 20 15.97 0.95 10.30
CA ASN A 20 16.99 1.92 9.93
C ASN A 20 17.86 1.38 8.76
N VAL A 21 18.69 2.23 8.20
CA VAL A 21 19.54 1.86 7.05
C VAL A 21 20.54 0.75 7.40
N ASP A 22 20.99 0.67 8.65
CA ASP A 22 21.98 -0.34 9.10
C ASP A 22 21.40 -1.76 9.14
N ASN A 23 20.08 -1.91 9.03
CA ASN A 23 19.43 -3.22 8.87
C ASN A 23 19.70 -3.84 7.50
N PHE A 24 20.22 -3.05 6.57
CA PHE A 24 20.45 -3.46 5.20
C PHE A 24 21.91 -3.25 4.78
N GLU A 25 22.33 -3.94 3.73
CA GLU A 25 23.64 -3.81 3.11
C GLU A 25 23.49 -3.74 1.59
N LEU A 26 23.98 -2.65 0.98
CA LEU A 26 24.04 -2.51 -0.48
C LEU A 26 25.31 -3.21 -1.01
N VAL A 27 25.11 -4.21 -1.85
CA VAL A 27 26.19 -4.94 -2.52
C VAL A 27 26.08 -4.79 -4.03
N TYR A 28 27.22 -4.89 -4.70
CA TYR A 28 27.30 -4.79 -6.16
C TYR A 28 27.94 -6.05 -6.74
N ASP A 29 27.15 -6.81 -7.49
CA ASP A 29 27.58 -8.03 -8.18
C ASP A 29 27.60 -7.84 -9.70
N GLU A 30 28.02 -8.87 -10.42
CA GLU A 30 27.82 -8.92 -11.88
C GLU A 30 26.33 -9.05 -12.21
N VAL A 31 25.91 -8.45 -13.33
CA VAL A 31 24.54 -8.62 -13.82
C VAL A 31 24.32 -10.10 -14.17
N PRO A 32 23.29 -10.76 -13.61
CA PRO A 32 23.06 -12.17 -13.86
C PRO A 32 22.57 -12.45 -15.28
N GLU A 33 22.81 -13.66 -15.78
CA GLU A 33 22.27 -14.13 -17.06
C GLU A 33 21.03 -14.99 -16.82
N PRO A 34 19.94 -14.79 -17.60
CA PRO A 34 18.74 -15.62 -17.48
C PRO A 34 18.99 -17.04 -18.02
N GLY A 35 18.53 -18.05 -17.26
CA GLY A 35 18.45 -19.44 -17.70
C GLY A 35 17.27 -19.71 -18.64
N GLU A 36 17.10 -20.98 -19.03
CA GLU A 36 15.93 -21.40 -19.83
C GLU A 36 14.64 -21.18 -19.05
N GLY A 37 13.65 -20.57 -19.68
CA GLY A 37 12.38 -20.20 -19.06
C GLY A 37 12.46 -18.94 -18.17
N GLU A 38 13.54 -18.17 -18.20
CA GLU A 38 13.74 -16.96 -17.39
C GLU A 38 13.89 -15.70 -18.23
N VAL A 39 13.66 -14.56 -17.58
CA VAL A 39 13.92 -13.22 -18.13
C VAL A 39 14.86 -12.45 -17.22
N LEU A 40 15.67 -11.58 -17.81
CA LEU A 40 16.41 -10.52 -17.12
C LEU A 40 15.66 -9.21 -17.27
N ILE A 41 15.33 -8.60 -16.14
CA ILE A 41 14.60 -7.33 -16.05
C ILE A 41 15.56 -6.27 -15.54
N GLN A 42 15.65 -5.13 -16.23
CA GLN A 42 16.21 -3.91 -15.67
C GLN A 42 15.11 -3.19 -14.92
N THR A 43 15.26 -3.08 -13.60
CA THR A 43 14.29 -2.42 -12.73
C THR A 43 14.31 -0.91 -12.97
N THR A 44 13.13 -0.33 -13.18
CA THR A 44 13.00 1.13 -13.34
C THR A 44 12.40 1.81 -12.11
N SER A 45 11.53 1.11 -11.38
CA SER A 45 10.92 1.67 -10.16
C SER A 45 10.48 0.56 -9.20
N LEU A 46 10.56 0.85 -7.91
CA LEU A 46 10.08 0.00 -6.82
C LEU A 46 9.07 0.75 -5.96
N VAL A 47 8.04 0.07 -5.50
CA VAL A 47 7.04 0.62 -4.57
C VAL A 47 7.36 0.24 -3.13
N MET A 48 7.33 1.23 -2.25
CA MET A 48 7.48 1.02 -0.82
C MET A 48 6.11 0.89 -0.17
N SER A 49 5.97 -0.11 0.67
CA SER A 49 4.69 -0.39 1.34
C SER A 49 4.91 -0.90 2.77
N PRO A 50 3.99 -0.60 3.71
CA PRO A 50 4.15 -0.99 5.11
C PRO A 50 4.35 -2.50 5.34
N PRO A 51 3.74 -3.43 4.58
CA PRO A 51 3.98 -4.87 4.74
C PRO A 51 5.45 -5.31 4.56
N LEU A 52 6.31 -4.50 3.92
CA LEU A 52 7.74 -4.80 3.83
C LEU A 52 8.40 -4.85 5.20
N ARG A 53 7.89 -4.13 6.21
CA ARG A 53 8.36 -4.23 7.60
C ARG A 53 8.20 -5.64 8.15
N MET A 54 7.08 -6.30 7.84
CA MET A 54 6.83 -7.68 8.28
C MET A 54 7.80 -8.69 7.65
N ALA A 55 8.35 -8.37 6.48
CA ALA A 55 9.34 -9.23 5.81
C ALA A 55 10.69 -9.26 6.56
N ILE A 56 10.96 -8.29 7.42
CA ILE A 56 12.19 -8.20 8.24
C ILE A 56 11.87 -8.13 9.74
N GLY A 57 10.62 -8.34 10.14
CA GLY A 57 10.19 -8.36 11.54
C GLY A 57 10.51 -9.66 12.27
N THR A 58 10.25 -9.68 13.57
CA THR A 58 10.50 -10.84 14.46
C THR A 58 9.60 -12.05 14.20
N GLY A 59 8.82 -12.04 13.14
CA GLY A 59 8.05 -13.20 12.72
C GLY A 59 6.57 -12.94 12.55
N GLY A 60 6.19 -11.79 12.09
CA GLY A 60 4.79 -11.44 11.82
C GLY A 60 3.89 -12.65 11.46
N ILE A 61 2.62 -12.47 11.50
CA ILE A 61 1.56 -13.51 11.36
C ILE A 61 1.84 -14.56 10.26
N THR A 62 2.63 -14.23 9.24
CA THR A 62 2.93 -15.13 8.12
C THR A 62 4.15 -16.03 8.32
N GLY A 63 4.99 -15.80 9.34
CA GLY A 63 6.23 -16.57 9.58
C GLY A 63 7.26 -16.53 8.44
N ASN A 64 7.02 -15.74 7.40
CA ASN A 64 7.76 -15.77 6.14
C ASN A 64 8.74 -14.60 6.03
N ARG A 65 9.71 -14.58 6.93
CA ARG A 65 10.75 -13.55 7.04
C ARG A 65 11.84 -13.73 5.98
N VAL A 66 12.40 -12.64 5.46
CA VAL A 66 13.61 -12.67 4.65
C VAL A 66 14.79 -13.12 5.52
N LYS A 67 15.56 -14.09 5.05
CA LYS A 67 16.75 -14.58 5.79
C LYS A 67 17.84 -13.50 5.79
N LEU A 68 18.64 -13.48 6.85
CA LEU A 68 19.84 -12.64 6.88
C LEU A 68 20.79 -13.01 5.72
N GLY A 69 21.37 -12.00 5.08
CA GLY A 69 22.18 -12.13 3.88
C GLY A 69 21.40 -12.37 2.60
N ALA A 70 20.07 -12.55 2.66
CA ALA A 70 19.23 -12.64 1.46
C ALA A 70 18.75 -11.27 1.01
N MET A 71 18.46 -11.15 -0.29
CA MET A 71 17.93 -9.92 -0.90
C MET A 71 16.59 -9.52 -0.30
N MET A 72 16.42 -8.23 -0.02
CA MET A 72 15.15 -7.66 0.44
C MET A 72 14.06 -7.80 -0.64
N ARG A 73 12.86 -8.18 -0.21
CA ARG A 73 11.69 -8.28 -1.11
C ARG A 73 11.23 -6.91 -1.56
N GLY A 74 10.61 -6.88 -2.74
CA GLY A 74 9.98 -5.66 -3.25
C GLY A 74 9.16 -5.94 -4.50
N SER A 75 8.07 -5.21 -4.65
CA SER A 75 7.32 -5.14 -5.90
C SER A 75 7.83 -3.95 -6.70
N GLY A 76 8.01 -4.14 -8.00
CA GLY A 76 8.55 -3.13 -8.88
C GLY A 76 8.10 -3.35 -10.31
N GLN A 77 8.59 -2.48 -11.17
CA GLN A 77 8.45 -2.57 -12.62
C GLN A 77 9.78 -2.36 -13.31
N GLY A 78 9.86 -2.81 -14.55
CA GLY A 78 11.08 -2.68 -15.34
C GLY A 78 10.86 -3.07 -16.78
N VAL A 79 11.98 -3.14 -17.50
CA VAL A 79 12.04 -3.54 -18.91
C VAL A 79 12.75 -4.88 -19.00
N VAL A 80 12.20 -5.82 -19.75
CA VAL A 80 12.88 -7.05 -20.11
C VAL A 80 14.05 -6.71 -21.04
N VAL A 81 15.28 -6.92 -20.56
CA VAL A 81 16.50 -6.65 -21.34
C VAL A 81 17.10 -7.90 -21.96
N LYS A 82 16.68 -9.08 -21.50
CA LYS A 82 17.05 -10.39 -22.05
C LYS A 82 15.96 -11.40 -21.73
N SER A 83 15.61 -12.25 -22.68
CA SER A 83 14.58 -13.28 -22.46
C SER A 83 14.99 -14.64 -23.03
N ARG A 84 14.73 -15.69 -22.23
CA ARG A 84 14.67 -17.09 -22.63
C ARG A 84 13.32 -17.70 -22.27
N HIS A 85 12.33 -16.84 -21.95
CA HIS A 85 10.98 -17.24 -21.57
C HIS A 85 10.04 -17.17 -22.79
N PRO A 86 9.14 -18.16 -22.98
CA PRO A 86 8.28 -18.19 -24.17
C PRO A 86 7.28 -17.02 -24.24
N ASP A 87 6.84 -16.50 -23.09
CA ASP A 87 5.80 -15.49 -23.02
C ASP A 87 6.32 -14.05 -22.95
N PHE A 88 7.63 -13.82 -22.75
CA PHE A 88 8.22 -12.48 -22.63
C PHE A 88 9.28 -12.25 -23.69
N THR A 89 9.36 -11.02 -24.19
CA THR A 89 10.34 -10.59 -25.19
C THR A 89 11.11 -9.35 -24.70
N GLU A 90 12.32 -9.17 -25.23
CA GLU A 90 13.11 -7.96 -24.97
C GLU A 90 12.31 -6.71 -25.33
N GLY A 91 12.31 -5.71 -24.45
CA GLY A 91 11.51 -4.49 -24.57
C GLY A 91 10.15 -4.55 -23.90
N ASP A 92 9.67 -5.73 -23.47
CA ASP A 92 8.42 -5.81 -22.71
C ASP A 92 8.54 -5.02 -21.41
N LEU A 93 7.54 -4.20 -21.12
CA LEU A 93 7.38 -3.55 -19.83
C LEU A 93 6.64 -4.52 -18.90
N VAL A 94 7.20 -4.72 -17.72
CA VAL A 94 6.71 -5.72 -16.77
C VAL A 94 6.63 -5.16 -15.35
N ALA A 95 5.71 -5.70 -14.55
CA ALA A 95 5.60 -5.45 -13.11
C ALA A 95 5.46 -6.77 -12.35
N GLY A 96 6.07 -6.84 -11.16
CA GLY A 96 6.02 -8.05 -10.33
C GLY A 96 6.91 -7.97 -9.11
N ALA A 97 7.16 -9.13 -8.50
CA ALA A 97 8.05 -9.28 -7.36
C ALA A 97 9.51 -9.33 -7.82
N ILE A 98 10.12 -8.17 -7.97
CA ILE A 98 11.48 -8.00 -8.51
C ILE A 98 12.55 -8.03 -7.40
N GLY A 99 12.21 -7.62 -6.18
CA GLY A 99 13.16 -7.43 -5.08
C GLY A 99 13.91 -6.09 -5.18
N TRP A 100 14.68 -5.77 -4.15
CA TRP A 100 15.43 -4.51 -4.09
C TRP A 100 16.75 -4.62 -4.85
N GLN A 101 16.68 -4.52 -6.16
CA GLN A 101 17.82 -4.66 -7.06
C GLN A 101 17.62 -3.93 -8.39
N GLU A 102 18.73 -3.61 -9.06
CA GLU A 102 18.72 -2.95 -10.37
C GLU A 102 18.42 -3.93 -11.52
N TYR A 103 18.88 -5.18 -11.42
CA TYR A 103 18.63 -6.23 -12.40
C TYR A 103 18.11 -7.49 -11.73
N ALA A 104 16.98 -7.99 -12.18
CA ALA A 104 16.33 -9.18 -11.64
C ALA A 104 16.23 -10.30 -12.68
N VAL A 105 16.60 -11.52 -12.31
CA VAL A 105 16.26 -12.73 -13.07
C VAL A 105 15.06 -13.40 -12.42
N THR A 106 14.07 -13.80 -13.21
CA THR A 106 12.87 -14.48 -12.74
C THR A 106 12.28 -15.37 -13.84
N ASP A 107 11.63 -16.47 -13.41
CA ASP A 107 10.77 -17.33 -14.24
C ASP A 107 9.36 -16.74 -14.41
N GLY A 108 9.06 -15.63 -13.78
CA GLY A 108 7.76 -14.98 -13.87
C GLY A 108 6.64 -15.63 -13.05
N GLU A 109 6.89 -16.71 -12.32
CA GLU A 109 5.81 -17.44 -11.64
C GLU A 109 5.67 -17.11 -10.15
N ARG A 110 6.79 -16.94 -9.42
CA ARG A 110 6.76 -16.84 -7.95
C ARG A 110 7.55 -15.65 -7.41
N PRO A 111 7.14 -15.09 -6.25
CA PRO A 111 5.96 -15.40 -5.41
C PRO A 111 4.64 -14.87 -5.98
N PHE A 112 4.69 -13.97 -6.95
CA PHE A 112 3.55 -13.42 -7.70
C PHE A 112 3.91 -13.41 -9.18
N PRO A 113 2.95 -13.69 -10.06
CA PRO A 113 3.21 -13.71 -11.49
C PRO A 113 3.76 -12.37 -11.97
N LEU A 114 4.73 -12.43 -12.89
CA LEU A 114 5.19 -11.28 -13.63
C LEU A 114 4.12 -10.91 -14.66
N GLU A 115 3.68 -9.67 -14.65
CA GLU A 115 2.64 -9.19 -15.55
C GLU A 115 3.23 -8.23 -16.60
N LYS A 116 2.84 -8.40 -17.86
CA LYS A 116 3.10 -7.38 -18.86
C LYS A 116 2.23 -6.17 -18.60
N ILE A 117 2.85 -5.02 -18.57
CA ILE A 117 2.16 -3.74 -18.38
C ILE A 117 2.24 -2.91 -19.65
N SER A 118 1.22 -2.11 -19.90
CA SER A 118 1.19 -1.22 -21.05
C SER A 118 0.91 0.21 -20.61
N PRO A 119 1.66 1.17 -21.13
CA PRO A 119 1.36 2.58 -20.90
C PRO A 119 -0.07 2.89 -21.35
N LYS A 120 -0.79 3.65 -20.52
CA LYS A 120 -2.10 4.18 -20.89
C LYS A 120 -1.98 5.68 -21.12
N ALA A 121 -2.65 6.18 -22.15
CA ALA A 121 -2.62 7.60 -22.46
C ALA A 121 -2.98 8.45 -21.25
N GLY A 122 -2.14 9.42 -20.92
CA GLY A 122 -2.33 10.32 -19.78
C GLY A 122 -2.03 9.74 -18.40
N GLN A 123 -1.46 8.53 -18.33
CA GLN A 123 -1.06 7.92 -17.06
C GLN A 123 0.44 7.59 -17.08
N PRO A 124 1.21 7.93 -16.02
CA PRO A 124 2.58 7.46 -15.89
C PRO A 124 2.58 5.93 -15.76
N ILE A 125 3.63 5.30 -16.24
CA ILE A 125 3.79 3.84 -16.17
C ILE A 125 3.79 3.33 -14.73
N THR A 126 4.26 4.15 -13.79
CA THR A 126 4.31 3.92 -12.36
C THR A 126 2.92 3.67 -11.73
N ALA A 127 1.85 4.13 -12.37
CA ALA A 127 0.48 3.86 -11.93
C ALA A 127 0.21 2.35 -11.74
N ASN A 128 0.90 1.47 -12.48
CA ASN A 128 0.79 0.02 -12.36
C ASN A 128 1.32 -0.51 -11.00
N LEU A 129 2.17 0.25 -10.32
CA LEU A 129 2.70 -0.14 -9.00
C LEU A 129 1.74 0.17 -7.85
N HIS A 130 0.71 0.98 -8.08
CA HIS A 130 -0.21 1.39 -7.01
C HIS A 130 -1.68 1.45 -7.42
N VAL A 131 -2.16 2.51 -8.10
CA VAL A 131 -3.60 2.67 -8.42
C VAL A 131 -4.11 1.63 -9.41
N MET A 132 -3.26 1.22 -10.36
CA MET A 132 -3.52 0.14 -11.31
C MET A 132 -2.86 -1.18 -10.88
N GLY A 133 -2.46 -1.30 -9.63
CA GLY A 133 -1.85 -2.47 -9.01
C GLY A 133 -2.57 -2.87 -7.72
N ALA A 134 -1.81 -3.45 -6.79
CA ALA A 134 -2.37 -4.00 -5.55
C ALA A 134 -3.08 -2.96 -4.68
N SER A 135 -2.58 -1.72 -4.56
CA SER A 135 -3.22 -0.69 -3.74
C SER A 135 -4.60 -0.28 -4.25
N GLY A 136 -4.73 -0.12 -5.58
CA GLY A 136 -6.03 0.18 -6.18
C GLY A 136 -7.02 -0.98 -6.03
N ALA A 137 -6.58 -2.21 -6.28
CA ALA A 137 -7.40 -3.40 -6.06
C ALA A 137 -7.83 -3.52 -4.59
N THR A 138 -6.91 -3.24 -3.64
CA THR A 138 -7.21 -3.24 -2.19
C THR A 138 -8.29 -2.22 -1.84
N ALA A 139 -8.17 -1.00 -2.33
CA ALA A 139 -9.18 0.04 -2.09
C ALA A 139 -10.54 -0.35 -2.68
N TYR A 140 -10.56 -0.86 -3.91
CA TYR A 140 -11.76 -1.27 -4.60
C TYR A 140 -12.48 -2.43 -3.90
N VAL A 141 -11.76 -3.53 -3.65
CA VAL A 141 -12.31 -4.73 -2.99
C VAL A 141 -12.74 -4.42 -1.57
N GLY A 142 -11.89 -3.76 -0.78
CA GLY A 142 -12.21 -3.42 0.59
C GLY A 142 -13.47 -2.54 0.70
N LEU A 143 -13.64 -1.60 -0.22
CA LEU A 143 -14.82 -0.74 -0.21
C LEU A 143 -16.07 -1.44 -0.77
N TYR A 144 -15.99 -2.04 -1.96
CA TYR A 144 -17.18 -2.52 -2.67
C TYR A 144 -17.58 -3.96 -2.32
N ASP A 145 -16.62 -4.85 -2.05
CA ASP A 145 -16.92 -6.24 -1.76
C ASP A 145 -17.09 -6.50 -0.24
N ILE A 146 -16.32 -5.77 0.60
CA ILE A 146 -16.35 -5.93 2.06
C ILE A 146 -17.30 -4.90 2.71
N ALA A 147 -17.03 -3.59 2.54
CA ALA A 147 -17.80 -2.53 3.18
C ALA A 147 -19.19 -2.35 2.57
N LYS A 148 -19.33 -2.47 1.25
CA LYS A 148 -20.59 -2.34 0.49
C LYS A 148 -21.31 -1.04 0.81
N PRO A 149 -20.74 0.12 0.43
CA PRO A 149 -21.25 1.43 0.80
C PRO A 149 -22.64 1.68 0.20
N LYS A 150 -23.46 2.40 0.92
CA LYS A 150 -24.77 2.89 0.50
C LYS A 150 -24.74 4.41 0.41
N VAL A 151 -25.52 4.98 -0.49
CA VAL A 151 -25.67 6.43 -0.59
C VAL A 151 -26.11 6.99 0.78
N GLY A 152 -25.40 8.02 1.25
CA GLY A 152 -25.64 8.63 2.55
C GLY A 152 -24.85 8.02 3.73
N ASP A 153 -24.16 6.87 3.55
CA ASP A 153 -23.29 6.34 4.60
C ASP A 153 -22.17 7.34 4.96
N VAL A 154 -21.80 7.34 6.24
CA VAL A 154 -20.63 8.06 6.75
C VAL A 154 -19.45 7.09 6.77
N ILE A 155 -18.41 7.39 5.98
CA ILE A 155 -17.18 6.60 5.91
C ILE A 155 -16.08 7.33 6.67
N LEU A 156 -15.45 6.63 7.63
CA LEU A 156 -14.21 7.06 8.26
C LEU A 156 -13.05 6.25 7.64
N VAL A 157 -11.96 6.93 7.30
CA VAL A 157 -10.77 6.29 6.71
C VAL A 157 -9.53 6.67 7.49
N SER A 158 -8.82 5.71 8.06
CA SER A 158 -7.50 5.95 8.67
C SER A 158 -6.39 5.92 7.62
N ALA A 159 -5.26 6.62 7.88
CA ALA A 159 -4.21 6.87 6.88
C ALA A 159 -4.77 7.35 5.54
N ALA A 160 -5.72 8.29 5.60
CA ALA A 160 -6.55 8.74 4.48
C ALA A 160 -5.75 9.35 3.31
N ALA A 161 -4.55 9.88 3.54
CA ALA A 161 -3.67 10.43 2.50
C ALA A 161 -2.62 9.42 1.99
N GLY A 162 -2.69 8.15 2.41
CA GLY A 162 -1.82 7.08 1.92
C GLY A 162 -2.33 6.48 0.60
N SER A 163 -1.56 5.56 0.03
CA SER A 163 -1.84 4.93 -1.27
C SER A 163 -3.23 4.31 -1.37
N VAL A 164 -3.64 3.52 -0.37
CA VAL A 164 -4.98 2.89 -0.33
C VAL A 164 -6.03 3.89 0.18
N GLY A 165 -5.74 4.58 1.30
CA GLY A 165 -6.72 5.45 1.96
C GLY A 165 -7.25 6.57 1.06
N ALA A 166 -6.40 7.20 0.26
CA ALA A 166 -6.80 8.26 -0.67
C ALA A 166 -7.75 7.77 -1.77
N LEU A 167 -7.56 6.55 -2.23
CA LEU A 167 -8.45 5.92 -3.21
C LEU A 167 -9.80 5.58 -2.57
N VAL A 168 -9.80 5.00 -1.36
CA VAL A 168 -11.03 4.71 -0.60
C VAL A 168 -11.85 5.97 -0.37
N CYS A 169 -11.20 7.07 0.03
CA CYS A 169 -11.86 8.35 0.23
C CYS A 169 -12.60 8.81 -1.02
N GLN A 170 -11.94 8.78 -2.17
CA GLN A 170 -12.54 9.23 -3.44
C GLN A 170 -13.63 8.28 -3.91
N LEU A 171 -13.40 6.97 -3.86
CA LEU A 171 -14.41 5.97 -4.22
C LEU A 171 -15.64 6.06 -3.32
N GLY A 172 -15.48 6.34 -2.02
CA GLY A 172 -16.57 6.59 -1.09
C GLY A 172 -17.40 7.81 -1.50
N LYS A 173 -16.75 8.93 -1.86
CA LYS A 173 -17.45 10.12 -2.38
C LYS A 173 -18.21 9.84 -3.67
N ILE A 174 -17.58 9.14 -4.63
CA ILE A 174 -18.21 8.73 -5.89
C ILE A 174 -19.45 7.85 -5.62
N SER A 175 -19.42 7.07 -4.54
CA SER A 175 -20.57 6.26 -4.12
C SER A 175 -21.68 7.03 -3.38
N GLY A 176 -21.53 8.36 -3.26
CA GLY A 176 -22.53 9.21 -2.59
C GLY A 176 -22.45 9.18 -1.06
N CYS A 177 -21.30 8.80 -0.51
CA CYS A 177 -21.05 8.76 0.93
C CYS A 177 -20.47 10.09 1.42
N ARG A 178 -20.68 10.39 2.70
CA ARG A 178 -19.97 11.43 3.42
C ARG A 178 -18.66 10.84 3.96
N VAL A 179 -17.51 11.40 3.56
CA VAL A 179 -16.20 10.83 3.91
C VAL A 179 -15.44 11.71 4.88
N ILE A 180 -14.90 11.08 5.94
CA ILE A 180 -14.07 11.68 6.98
C ILE A 180 -12.70 11.01 6.89
N GLY A 181 -11.62 11.79 6.74
CA GLY A 181 -10.26 11.28 6.67
C GLY A 181 -9.47 11.54 7.95
N ILE A 182 -8.64 10.57 8.37
CA ILE A 182 -7.65 10.76 9.43
C ILE A 182 -6.26 10.77 8.80
N ALA A 183 -5.47 11.81 9.07
CA ALA A 183 -4.09 11.97 8.59
C ALA A 183 -3.20 12.61 9.65
N GLY A 184 -1.87 12.59 9.46
CA GLY A 184 -0.92 12.94 10.53
C GLY A 184 -0.12 14.22 10.29
N ASN A 185 -0.42 15.04 9.28
CA ASN A 185 0.21 16.33 9.10
C ASN A 185 -0.68 17.29 8.30
N GLU A 186 -0.39 18.58 8.44
CA GLU A 186 -1.16 19.68 7.86
C GLU A 186 -1.23 19.64 6.33
N LYS A 187 -0.14 19.31 5.65
CA LYS A 187 -0.10 19.20 4.19
C LYS A 187 -1.07 18.12 3.69
N LYS A 188 -1.07 16.95 4.35
CA LYS A 188 -1.98 15.84 4.05
C LYS A 188 -3.43 16.22 4.33
N CYS A 189 -3.68 16.86 5.47
CA CYS A 189 -5.03 17.28 5.86
C CYS A 189 -5.60 18.31 4.87
N ARG A 190 -4.81 19.31 4.46
CA ARG A 190 -5.23 20.27 3.44
C ARG A 190 -5.53 19.62 2.11
N TRP A 191 -4.67 18.76 1.62
CA TRP A 191 -4.91 18.03 0.38
C TRP A 191 -6.19 17.22 0.42
N LEU A 192 -6.44 16.49 1.50
CA LEU A 192 -7.69 15.73 1.67
C LEU A 192 -8.91 16.65 1.68
N LYS A 193 -8.82 17.81 2.32
CA LYS A 193 -9.92 18.77 2.45
C LYS A 193 -10.16 19.54 1.16
N ASP A 194 -9.11 20.14 0.60
CA ASP A 194 -9.20 21.15 -0.46
C ASP A 194 -9.18 20.51 -1.86
N ASP A 195 -8.26 19.54 -2.07
CA ASP A 195 -8.10 18.92 -3.40
C ASP A 195 -9.04 17.71 -3.57
N LEU A 196 -9.15 16.83 -2.56
CA LEU A 196 -10.08 15.71 -2.63
C LEU A 196 -11.49 16.08 -2.18
N GLY A 197 -11.67 17.24 -1.53
CA GLY A 197 -12.98 17.76 -1.10
C GLY A 197 -13.68 16.84 -0.10
N LEU A 198 -12.96 16.29 0.89
CA LEU A 198 -13.58 15.52 1.95
C LEU A 198 -14.43 16.39 2.86
N SER A 199 -15.52 15.83 3.40
CA SER A 199 -16.43 16.57 4.31
C SER A 199 -15.68 17.05 5.54
N GLU A 200 -14.87 16.16 6.16
CA GLU A 200 -14.08 16.46 7.34
C GLU A 200 -12.72 15.74 7.25
N VAL A 201 -11.71 16.34 7.90
CA VAL A 201 -10.38 15.76 8.06
C VAL A 201 -9.93 15.99 9.50
N ILE A 202 -9.37 14.96 10.11
CA ILE A 202 -8.88 14.97 11.50
C ILE A 202 -7.38 14.76 11.47
N ASN A 203 -6.62 15.70 12.05
CA ASN A 203 -5.19 15.56 12.24
C ASN A 203 -4.91 14.88 13.59
N TYR A 204 -4.66 13.56 13.57
CA TYR A 204 -4.48 12.77 14.79
C TYR A 204 -3.26 13.20 15.64
N LYS A 205 -2.31 13.95 15.07
CA LYS A 205 -1.14 14.46 15.82
C LYS A 205 -1.44 15.74 16.62
N THR A 206 -2.47 16.49 16.24
CA THR A 206 -2.77 17.79 16.84
C THR A 206 -4.19 17.89 17.43
N GLU A 207 -5.08 16.94 17.08
CA GLU A 207 -6.46 16.93 17.53
C GLU A 207 -6.77 15.64 18.32
N ASN A 208 -7.71 15.74 19.25
CA ASN A 208 -8.26 14.56 19.91
C ASN A 208 -9.28 13.89 18.98
N VAL A 209 -8.90 12.76 18.38
CA VAL A 209 -9.70 12.04 17.38
C VAL A 209 -11.09 11.68 17.92
N ALA A 210 -11.17 11.20 19.16
CA ALA A 210 -12.46 10.82 19.76
C ALA A 210 -13.41 12.01 19.95
N ALA A 211 -12.90 13.16 20.39
CA ALA A 211 -13.68 14.38 20.53
C ALA A 211 -14.18 14.88 19.17
N ARG A 212 -13.28 14.92 18.18
CA ARG A 212 -13.63 15.33 16.82
C ARG A 212 -14.65 14.40 16.17
N LEU A 213 -14.53 13.08 16.32
CA LEU A 213 -15.52 12.15 15.79
C LEU A 213 -16.90 12.35 16.41
N ARG A 214 -17.00 12.58 17.72
CA ARG A 214 -18.30 12.91 18.36
C ARG A 214 -18.93 14.18 17.80
N GLU A 215 -18.10 15.19 17.52
CA GLU A 215 -18.55 16.46 16.97
C GLU A 215 -19.05 16.31 15.51
N VAL A 216 -18.22 15.69 14.65
CA VAL A 216 -18.48 15.66 13.20
C VAL A 216 -19.40 14.52 12.75
N CYS A 217 -19.54 13.45 13.54
CA CYS A 217 -20.48 12.36 13.26
C CYS A 217 -21.20 11.87 14.54
N PRO A 218 -22.08 12.70 15.11
CA PRO A 218 -22.76 12.38 16.37
C PRO A 218 -23.63 11.11 16.29
N SER A 219 -24.14 10.75 15.12
CA SER A 219 -24.88 9.51 14.88
C SER A 219 -23.99 8.28 14.70
N GLY A 220 -22.66 8.46 14.66
CA GLY A 220 -21.68 7.41 14.44
C GLY A 220 -21.29 7.23 12.97
N VAL A 221 -20.27 6.41 12.72
CA VAL A 221 -19.78 6.07 11.39
C VAL A 221 -20.40 4.76 10.92
N ASP A 222 -20.87 4.71 9.66
CA ASP A 222 -21.45 3.51 9.07
C ASP A 222 -20.39 2.55 8.54
N ILE A 223 -19.26 3.10 8.08
CA ILE A 223 -18.14 2.35 7.57
C ILE A 223 -16.84 2.90 8.19
N TYR A 224 -16.04 2.04 8.79
CA TYR A 224 -14.67 2.37 9.13
C TYR A 224 -13.71 1.53 8.27
N PHE A 225 -12.92 2.20 7.44
CA PHE A 225 -11.87 1.57 6.65
C PHE A 225 -10.53 1.72 7.39
N ASP A 226 -10.08 0.64 8.00
CA ASP A 226 -8.92 0.64 8.88
C ASP A 226 -7.64 0.21 8.17
N ASN A 227 -6.69 1.15 8.08
CA ASN A 227 -5.32 0.91 7.60
C ASN A 227 -4.29 0.90 8.75
N VAL A 228 -4.69 1.30 9.97
CA VAL A 228 -3.77 1.67 11.06
C VAL A 228 -3.84 0.73 12.24
N GLY A 229 -5.04 0.28 12.63
CA GLY A 229 -5.22 -0.51 13.86
C GLY A 229 -5.00 0.30 15.15
N GLY A 230 -4.66 -0.41 16.24
CA GLY A 230 -4.26 0.19 17.52
C GLY A 230 -5.31 1.14 18.12
N GLU A 231 -4.83 2.22 18.74
CA GLU A 231 -5.69 3.22 19.40
C GLU A 231 -6.68 3.91 18.46
N ILE A 232 -6.35 4.04 17.18
CA ILE A 232 -7.26 4.63 16.19
C ILE A 232 -8.44 3.69 15.93
N LEU A 233 -8.21 2.37 15.89
CA LEU A 233 -9.27 1.38 15.78
C LEU A 233 -10.19 1.44 17.02
N ASP A 234 -9.64 1.47 18.23
CA ASP A 234 -10.43 1.63 19.47
C ASP A 234 -11.29 2.90 19.45
N THR A 235 -10.67 4.00 19.06
CA THR A 235 -11.37 5.27 18.95
C THR A 235 -12.53 5.21 17.95
N ALA A 236 -12.31 4.60 16.80
CA ALA A 236 -13.34 4.42 15.77
C ALA A 236 -14.49 3.52 16.29
N LEU A 237 -14.15 2.38 16.92
CA LEU A 237 -15.14 1.46 17.52
C LEU A 237 -15.99 2.13 18.60
N GLY A 238 -15.47 3.16 19.26
CA GLY A 238 -16.20 4.00 20.21
C GLY A 238 -17.27 4.89 19.59
N GLN A 239 -17.24 5.09 18.27
CA GLN A 239 -18.14 6.04 17.56
C GLN A 239 -18.80 5.40 16.31
N ILE A 240 -19.03 4.08 16.30
CA ILE A 240 -19.71 3.39 15.20
C ILE A 240 -21.23 3.54 15.29
N ALA A 241 -21.88 3.60 14.14
CA ALA A 241 -23.34 3.56 14.01
C ALA A 241 -23.88 2.13 14.22
N HIS A 242 -25.20 2.00 14.37
CA HIS A 242 -25.86 0.70 14.37
C HIS A 242 -25.73 0.04 12.98
N GLY A 243 -25.34 -1.23 12.94
CA GLY A 243 -25.12 -1.96 11.70
C GLY A 243 -23.84 -1.54 10.95
N ALA A 244 -22.87 -0.91 11.64
CA ALA A 244 -21.63 -0.46 11.04
C ALA A 244 -20.80 -1.63 10.49
N ARG A 245 -19.96 -1.31 9.50
CA ARG A 245 -19.07 -2.26 8.83
C ARG A 245 -17.63 -1.77 8.96
N ILE A 246 -16.80 -2.53 9.65
CA ILE A 246 -15.40 -2.23 9.89
C ILE A 246 -14.57 -3.12 8.97
N VAL A 247 -13.80 -2.52 8.07
CA VAL A 247 -12.91 -3.18 7.11
C VAL A 247 -11.50 -3.15 7.66
N LEU A 248 -10.94 -4.28 8.05
CA LEU A 248 -9.55 -4.40 8.48
C LEU A 248 -8.66 -4.63 7.26
N CYS A 249 -8.04 -3.57 6.78
CA CYS A 249 -7.14 -3.56 5.64
C CYS A 249 -5.67 -3.69 6.07
N GLY A 250 -5.30 -3.06 7.17
CA GLY A 250 -3.95 -3.05 7.70
C GLY A 250 -3.89 -2.63 9.16
N ALA A 251 -2.72 -2.76 9.77
CA ALA A 251 -2.45 -2.37 11.15
C ALA A 251 -1.08 -1.69 11.24
N THR A 252 -0.88 -0.62 10.44
CA THR A 252 0.45 -0.01 10.25
C THR A 252 1.07 0.50 11.54
N SER A 253 0.28 0.89 12.53
CA SER A 253 0.75 1.28 13.87
C SER A 253 1.35 0.12 14.68
N GLN A 254 1.18 -1.11 14.23
CA GLN A 254 1.61 -2.32 14.94
C GLN A 254 2.67 -3.11 14.17
N TYR A 255 3.16 -2.59 13.05
CA TYR A 255 4.18 -3.28 12.26
C TYR A 255 5.59 -3.06 12.84
N GLU A 256 5.81 -2.00 13.61
CA GLU A 256 7.06 -1.73 14.32
C GLU A 256 6.98 -2.20 15.78
N GLY A 257 8.12 -2.63 16.32
CA GLY A 257 8.23 -3.16 17.67
C GLY A 257 7.97 -4.67 17.77
N ASP A 258 8.38 -5.25 18.89
CA ASP A 258 8.12 -6.65 19.22
C ASP A 258 6.65 -6.86 19.54
N ALA A 259 6.10 -7.76 18.88
CA ALA A 259 4.89 -8.58 18.93
C ALA A 259 3.84 -8.39 20.07
N ASN A 260 3.75 -7.25 20.71
CA ASN A 260 2.59 -6.92 21.53
C ASN A 260 1.49 -6.32 20.66
N TRP A 261 0.89 -7.17 19.82
CA TRP A 261 -0.27 -6.77 19.05
C TRP A 261 -1.37 -6.28 19.98
N TYR A 262 -1.67 -5.00 19.87
CA TYR A 262 -2.75 -4.38 20.60
C TYR A 262 -4.09 -4.84 20.02
N GLY A 263 -4.88 -5.55 20.83
CA GLY A 263 -6.28 -5.87 20.51
C GLY A 263 -7.22 -4.76 20.98
N PRO A 264 -8.28 -4.44 20.24
CA PRO A 264 -9.21 -3.39 20.65
C PRO A 264 -9.87 -3.74 21.98
N SER A 265 -9.79 -2.83 22.95
CA SER A 265 -10.33 -3.02 24.30
C SER A 265 -11.86 -2.94 24.34
N ASN A 266 -12.43 -2.26 23.36
CA ASN A 266 -13.86 -1.94 23.27
C ASN A 266 -14.60 -2.70 22.15
N TYR A 267 -14.04 -3.81 21.67
CA TYR A 267 -14.64 -4.63 20.61
C TYR A 267 -16.09 -5.06 20.91
N PHE A 268 -16.49 -5.06 22.18
CA PHE A 268 -17.85 -5.40 22.57
C PHE A 268 -18.91 -4.40 22.06
N ASN A 269 -18.48 -3.21 21.62
CA ASN A 269 -19.34 -2.27 20.89
C ASN A 269 -19.92 -2.88 19.61
N LEU A 270 -19.24 -3.86 19.00
CA LEU A 270 -19.78 -4.60 17.85
C LEU A 270 -21.10 -5.30 18.19
N VAL A 271 -21.23 -5.83 19.42
CA VAL A 271 -22.46 -6.48 19.88
C VAL A 271 -23.59 -5.47 20.06
N TYR A 272 -23.33 -4.37 20.79
CA TYR A 272 -24.35 -3.34 21.04
C TYR A 272 -24.81 -2.60 19.78
N LYS A 273 -23.95 -2.53 18.78
CA LYS A 273 -24.21 -1.84 17.52
C LYS A 273 -24.61 -2.79 16.38
N GLU A 274 -24.70 -4.11 16.66
CA GLU A 274 -24.93 -5.14 15.63
C GLU A 274 -24.00 -4.97 14.42
N ALA A 275 -22.75 -4.57 14.70
CA ALA A 275 -21.77 -4.21 13.67
C ALA A 275 -20.95 -5.43 13.24
N THR A 276 -20.37 -5.35 12.05
CA THR A 276 -19.48 -6.38 11.50
C THR A 276 -18.06 -5.83 11.39
N MET A 277 -17.07 -6.61 11.82
CA MET A 277 -15.66 -6.32 11.61
C MET A 277 -15.05 -7.46 10.80
N GLN A 278 -14.50 -7.14 9.60
CA GLN A 278 -14.01 -8.13 8.65
C GLN A 278 -12.65 -7.75 8.09
N GLY A 279 -11.70 -8.68 8.20
CA GLY A 279 -10.42 -8.62 7.50
C GLY A 279 -10.52 -9.25 6.11
N PHE A 280 -9.60 -8.86 5.22
CA PHE A 280 -9.43 -9.48 3.91
C PHE A 280 -7.95 -9.49 3.50
N TYR A 281 -7.57 -10.50 2.74
CA TYR A 281 -6.25 -10.59 2.14
C TYR A 281 -6.38 -10.39 0.63
N ILE A 282 -5.83 -9.31 0.12
CA ILE A 282 -6.13 -8.86 -1.25
C ILE A 282 -5.83 -9.91 -2.34
N PHE A 283 -4.78 -10.73 -2.17
CA PHE A 283 -4.44 -11.74 -3.16
C PHE A 283 -5.45 -12.89 -3.24
N SER A 284 -6.29 -13.09 -2.21
CA SER A 284 -7.45 -14.01 -2.30
C SER A 284 -8.54 -13.47 -3.23
N TYR A 285 -8.47 -12.20 -3.59
CA TYR A 285 -9.39 -11.51 -4.50
C TYR A 285 -8.76 -11.23 -5.87
N ALA A 286 -7.72 -11.96 -6.28
CA ALA A 286 -7.05 -11.76 -7.57
C ALA A 286 -8.02 -11.79 -8.77
N HIS A 287 -9.08 -12.58 -8.68
CA HIS A 287 -10.15 -12.64 -9.69
C HIS A 287 -10.89 -11.30 -9.88
N ARG A 288 -10.82 -10.36 -8.91
CA ARG A 288 -11.43 -9.03 -8.97
C ARG A 288 -10.51 -7.98 -9.60
N PHE A 289 -9.21 -8.24 -9.73
CA PHE A 289 -8.22 -7.24 -10.16
C PHE A 289 -8.55 -6.63 -11.52
N LYS A 290 -8.91 -7.46 -12.49
CA LYS A 290 -9.26 -6.99 -13.84
C LYS A 290 -10.42 -5.97 -13.83
N GLU A 291 -11.45 -6.23 -13.05
CA GLU A 291 -12.58 -5.31 -12.90
C GLU A 291 -12.18 -4.04 -12.15
N ALA A 292 -11.48 -4.18 -11.01
CA ALA A 292 -11.00 -3.05 -10.21
C ALA A 292 -10.15 -2.12 -11.08
N HIS A 293 -9.15 -2.64 -11.79
CA HIS A 293 -8.27 -1.85 -12.64
C HIS A 293 -9.02 -1.18 -13.80
N ARG A 294 -9.98 -1.87 -14.42
CA ARG A 294 -10.82 -1.26 -15.46
C ARG A 294 -11.59 -0.05 -14.92
N ARG A 295 -12.28 -0.21 -13.78
CA ARG A 295 -13.07 0.87 -13.16
C ARG A 295 -12.21 2.03 -12.69
N LEU A 296 -11.09 1.75 -12.03
CA LEU A 296 -10.14 2.79 -11.59
C LEU A 296 -9.56 3.54 -12.80
N GLY A 297 -9.17 2.80 -13.84
CA GLY A 297 -8.66 3.41 -15.07
C GLY A 297 -9.67 4.34 -15.76
N GLU A 298 -10.97 3.98 -15.80
CA GLU A 298 -12.04 4.84 -16.30
C GLU A 298 -12.19 6.12 -15.45
N LEU A 299 -12.12 6.00 -14.12
CA LEU A 299 -12.22 7.14 -13.22
C LEU A 299 -11.06 8.11 -13.39
N ILE A 300 -9.83 7.59 -13.54
CA ILE A 300 -8.65 8.41 -13.80
C ILE A 300 -8.77 9.11 -15.15
N ALA A 301 -9.12 8.37 -16.21
CA ALA A 301 -9.23 8.91 -17.56
C ALA A 301 -10.27 10.05 -17.66
N ASN A 302 -11.32 10.00 -16.83
CA ASN A 302 -12.36 11.02 -16.74
C ASN A 302 -12.07 12.14 -15.72
N GLY A 303 -10.89 12.15 -15.09
CA GLY A 303 -10.51 13.11 -14.06
C GLY A 303 -11.29 13.00 -12.74
N ASN A 304 -11.99 11.90 -12.51
CA ASN A 304 -12.81 11.68 -11.32
C ASN A 304 -12.02 11.01 -10.17
N LEU A 305 -10.79 10.60 -10.43
CA LEU A 305 -9.90 10.02 -9.45
C LEU A 305 -8.48 10.52 -9.68
N VAL A 306 -7.85 11.02 -8.61
CA VAL A 306 -6.48 11.49 -8.61
C VAL A 306 -5.65 10.72 -7.58
N TYR A 307 -4.35 10.69 -7.77
CA TYR A 307 -3.41 10.06 -6.86
C TYR A 307 -2.09 10.82 -6.83
N ASN A 308 -1.35 10.65 -5.76
CA ASN A 308 -0.02 11.25 -5.60
C ASN A 308 1.06 10.18 -5.52
N GLU A 309 2.16 10.46 -6.17
CA GLU A 309 3.41 9.71 -6.09
C GLU A 309 4.47 10.55 -5.37
N ASP A 310 5.11 9.99 -4.38
CA ASP A 310 6.26 10.55 -3.66
C ASP A 310 7.48 9.74 -4.12
N VAL A 311 8.31 10.34 -4.97
CA VAL A 311 9.38 9.62 -5.66
C VAL A 311 10.74 10.02 -5.08
N LEU A 312 11.53 9.02 -4.68
CA LEU A 312 12.95 9.16 -4.39
C LEU A 312 13.76 8.59 -5.57
N GLU A 313 14.96 9.11 -5.80
CA GLU A 313 15.79 8.74 -6.94
C GLU A 313 17.06 7.99 -6.48
N GLY A 314 17.34 6.86 -7.14
CA GLY A 314 18.52 6.03 -6.91
C GLY A 314 18.29 4.86 -5.97
N ILE A 315 19.01 3.76 -6.24
CA ILE A 315 18.89 2.51 -5.46
C ILE A 315 19.22 2.69 -3.97
N GLU A 316 20.07 3.65 -3.65
CA GLU A 316 20.49 3.99 -2.29
C GLU A 316 19.32 4.46 -1.43
N GLN A 317 18.24 4.94 -2.04
CA GLN A 317 17.07 5.49 -1.36
C GLN A 317 16.04 4.42 -0.94
N LEU A 318 16.23 3.14 -1.29
CA LEU A 318 15.24 2.10 -0.96
C LEU A 318 14.98 1.96 0.56
N PRO A 319 16.01 1.91 1.44
CA PRO A 319 15.76 1.92 2.88
C PRO A 319 15.07 3.20 3.37
N ALA A 320 15.49 4.37 2.89
CA ALA A 320 14.88 5.65 3.24
C ALA A 320 13.41 5.70 2.81
N GLY A 321 13.08 5.20 1.61
CA GLY A 321 11.71 5.10 1.13
C GLY A 321 10.82 4.25 2.04
N LEU A 322 11.33 3.12 2.55
CA LEU A 322 10.60 2.29 3.50
C LEU A 322 10.40 3.02 4.84
N MET A 323 11.45 3.63 5.38
CA MET A 323 11.37 4.38 6.64
C MET A 323 10.34 5.51 6.57
N ARG A 324 10.29 6.27 5.45
CA ARG A 324 9.29 7.33 5.22
C ARG A 324 7.85 6.79 5.22
N VAL A 325 7.63 5.59 4.68
CA VAL A 325 6.31 4.94 4.71
C VAL A 325 5.92 4.57 6.12
N LEU A 326 6.84 4.01 6.90
CA LEU A 326 6.59 3.55 8.27
C LEU A 326 6.35 4.73 9.23
N SER A 327 7.12 5.83 9.10
CA SER A 327 6.92 7.06 9.88
C SER A 327 5.71 7.89 9.41
N GLY A 328 5.13 7.55 8.26
CA GLY A 328 4.04 8.31 7.66
C GLY A 328 4.47 9.69 7.12
N GLU A 329 5.72 9.85 6.71
CA GLU A 329 6.21 11.07 6.06
C GLU A 329 5.88 11.14 4.57
N ASN A 330 5.74 9.98 3.90
CA ASN A 330 5.38 9.90 2.49
C ASN A 330 4.04 10.57 2.20
N PHE A 331 3.88 11.10 0.99
CA PHE A 331 2.63 11.71 0.53
C PHE A 331 2.06 10.95 -0.68
N GLY A 332 0.98 10.20 -0.46
CA GLY A 332 0.46 9.25 -1.46
C GLY A 332 1.26 7.95 -1.47
N THR A 333 1.61 7.46 -2.65
CA THR A 333 2.42 6.25 -2.83
C THR A 333 3.90 6.59 -2.85
N GLN A 334 4.69 5.95 -1.99
CA GLN A 334 6.15 6.08 -2.00
C GLN A 334 6.74 5.15 -3.06
N LEU A 335 7.44 5.75 -4.00
CA LEU A 335 8.20 5.06 -5.04
C LEU A 335 9.69 5.38 -4.90
N VAL A 336 10.53 4.49 -5.41
CA VAL A 336 11.95 4.75 -5.67
C VAL A 336 12.22 4.44 -7.13
N SER A 337 12.66 5.46 -7.87
CA SER A 337 13.08 5.35 -9.27
C SER A 337 14.56 4.93 -9.32
N LEU A 338 14.88 3.98 -10.19
CA LEU A 338 16.26 3.48 -10.42
C LEU A 338 16.79 3.91 -11.80
N SER A 339 16.04 4.73 -12.51
CA SER A 339 16.39 5.20 -13.86
C SER A 339 17.08 6.55 -13.84
#